data_868510e49270a3e6a6ad15ece5ceb21c
#
_entry.id   868510e49270a3e6a6ad15ece5ceb21c
#
_cell.length_a   1.000
_cell.length_b   1.000
_cell.length_c   1.000
_cell.angle_alpha   90.00
_cell.angle_beta   90.00
_cell.angle_gamma   90.00
#
_symmetry.space_group_name_H-M   'P 1'
#
loop_
_entity.id
_entity.type
_entity.pdbx_description
1 polymer ?
#
loop_
_entity_poly.entity_id
_entity_poly.type
_entity_poly.pdbx_seq_one_letter_code
_entity_poly.pdbx_strand_id
1 'polypeptide(L)'
;MSYLVIAFLFILGTLLGSFLNVVILRYHTGMGLGGRSMCMSCGKKLHAHELIPLFSYLIQRGKCRSCKSSLSIQYPIIEALSGFVVLILALTLSPILGYSMAVFITLFVYALFAFSLLLVISVYDIRHKVIPNALSLAFALISFFSIFISISGPVVPSVLELFSGVFLALPFALLSLGSKERLMGFGDVKLIFGIGYLLGLSSGIMAVLLAFWIGTVVALVLLLFRKFGFNLKTEVPFAPFLSLGTFIVFVTNISVASYIALFV
;
A
#
# COMPACT_ATOMS: atom_id res chain seq x y z
N MET A 1 -11.69 18.10 13.04
CA MET A 1 -12.55 16.88 13.12
C MET A 1 -12.76 16.53 14.59
N SER A 2 -13.98 16.09 14.98
CA SER A 2 -14.23 15.64 16.37
C SER A 2 -13.53 14.28 16.63
N TYR A 3 -13.23 14.00 17.91
CA TYR A 3 -12.63 12.71 18.32
C TYR A 3 -13.46 11.50 17.89
N LEU A 4 -14.79 11.66 17.85
CA LEU A 4 -15.71 10.60 17.38
C LEU A 4 -15.51 10.25 15.91
N VAL A 5 -15.30 11.26 15.05
CA VAL A 5 -15.05 11.06 13.62
C VAL A 5 -13.69 10.37 13.41
N ILE A 6 -12.67 10.77 14.18
CA ILE A 6 -11.33 10.14 14.13
C ILE A 6 -11.43 8.66 14.51
N ALA A 7 -12.11 8.35 15.63
CA ALA A 7 -12.30 6.97 16.06
C ALA A 7 -13.11 6.14 15.04
N PHE A 8 -14.16 6.72 14.47
CA PHE A 8 -14.99 6.07 13.45
C PHE A 8 -14.18 5.73 12.19
N LEU A 9 -13.39 6.68 11.68
CA LEU A 9 -12.55 6.45 10.49
C LEU A 9 -11.49 5.37 10.74
N PHE A 10 -10.87 5.38 11.92
CA PHE A 10 -9.91 4.34 12.27
C PHE A 10 -10.57 2.97 12.32
N ILE A 11 -11.74 2.84 12.98
CA ILE A 11 -12.51 1.58 13.04
C ILE A 11 -12.90 1.12 11.63
N LEU A 12 -13.39 2.03 10.79
CA LEU A 12 -13.73 1.71 9.39
C LEU A 12 -12.50 1.17 8.64
N GLY A 13 -11.33 1.78 8.83
CA GLY A 13 -10.08 1.32 8.24
C GLY A 13 -9.64 -0.05 8.76
N THR A 14 -9.84 -0.35 10.05
CA THR A 14 -9.52 -1.68 10.59
C THR A 14 -10.44 -2.77 10.03
N LEU A 15 -11.73 -2.46 9.80
CA LEU A 15 -12.67 -3.37 9.12
C LEU A 15 -12.25 -3.64 7.68
N LEU A 16 -11.83 -2.60 6.96
CA LEU A 16 -11.23 -2.74 5.63
C LEU A 16 -10.00 -3.65 5.68
N GLY A 17 -9.09 -3.44 6.64
CA GLY A 17 -7.88 -4.25 6.82
C GLY A 17 -8.18 -5.73 7.07
N SER A 18 -9.25 -6.02 7.83
CA SER A 18 -9.71 -7.39 8.04
C SER A 18 -10.16 -8.04 6.72
N PHE A 19 -10.85 -7.29 5.84
CA PHE A 19 -11.18 -7.75 4.49
C PHE A 19 -9.93 -7.91 3.60
N LEU A 20 -8.98 -6.95 3.64
CA LEU A 20 -7.73 -7.05 2.88
C LEU A 20 -6.92 -8.30 3.26
N ASN A 21 -6.93 -8.71 4.53
CA ASN A 21 -6.34 -9.98 4.95
C ASN A 21 -6.98 -11.18 4.22
N VAL A 22 -8.30 -11.16 4.01
CA VAL A 22 -8.98 -12.23 3.24
C VAL A 22 -8.50 -12.23 1.80
N VAL A 23 -8.38 -11.05 1.18
CA VAL A 23 -7.87 -10.90 -0.19
C VAL A 23 -6.46 -11.48 -0.29
N ILE A 24 -5.53 -11.05 0.58
CA ILE A 24 -4.12 -11.49 0.59
C ILE A 24 -4.01 -13.01 0.74
N LEU A 25 -4.80 -13.60 1.65
CA LEU A 25 -4.70 -15.02 1.94
C LEU A 25 -5.34 -15.93 0.88
N ARG A 26 -6.36 -15.43 0.18
CA ARG A 26 -7.08 -16.21 -0.83
C ARG A 26 -6.62 -15.97 -2.25
N TYR A 27 -5.84 -14.92 -2.47
CA TYR A 27 -5.31 -14.61 -3.80
C TYR A 27 -4.46 -15.79 -4.32
N HIS A 28 -4.72 -16.26 -5.53
CA HIS A 28 -4.11 -17.43 -6.18
C HIS A 28 -4.26 -18.78 -5.44
N THR A 29 -5.14 -18.91 -4.45
CA THR A 29 -5.38 -20.20 -3.78
C THR A 29 -6.55 -21.01 -4.37
N GLY A 30 -7.24 -20.46 -5.36
CA GLY A 30 -8.48 -21.05 -5.89
C GLY A 30 -9.71 -20.85 -4.99
N MET A 31 -9.54 -20.29 -3.79
CA MET A 31 -10.66 -19.96 -2.91
C MET A 31 -11.28 -18.64 -3.32
N GLY A 32 -12.59 -18.60 -3.49
CA GLY A 32 -13.32 -17.34 -3.75
C GLY A 32 -13.21 -16.36 -2.59
N LEU A 33 -13.36 -15.05 -2.87
CA LEU A 33 -13.36 -14.00 -1.85
C LEU A 33 -14.58 -14.06 -0.93
N GLY A 34 -15.66 -14.71 -1.37
CA GLY A 34 -16.87 -14.94 -0.58
C GLY A 34 -16.73 -16.08 0.44
N GLY A 35 -17.72 -16.21 1.31
CA GLY A 35 -17.77 -17.26 2.33
C GLY A 35 -17.29 -16.81 3.72
N ARG A 36 -17.46 -17.68 4.70
CA ARG A 36 -17.07 -17.38 6.09
C ARG A 36 -15.57 -17.59 6.31
N SER A 37 -15.00 -16.75 7.16
CA SER A 37 -13.64 -16.94 7.65
C SER A 37 -13.57 -18.21 8.51
N MET A 38 -12.47 -18.96 8.37
CA MET A 38 -12.24 -20.20 9.09
C MET A 38 -10.83 -20.26 9.65
N CYS A 39 -10.63 -21.01 10.69
CA CYS A 39 -9.29 -21.31 11.19
C CYS A 39 -8.56 -22.23 10.19
N MET A 40 -7.39 -21.82 9.72
CA MET A 40 -6.62 -22.58 8.72
C MET A 40 -6.08 -23.92 9.27
N SER A 41 -6.03 -24.07 10.61
CA SER A 41 -5.51 -25.31 11.24
C SER A 41 -6.60 -26.35 11.52
N CYS A 42 -7.81 -25.92 11.94
CA CYS A 42 -8.87 -26.87 12.32
C CYS A 42 -10.14 -26.76 11.48
N GLY A 43 -10.21 -25.84 10.48
CA GLY A 43 -11.37 -25.66 9.61
C GLY A 43 -12.63 -25.09 10.27
N LYS A 44 -12.59 -24.80 11.60
CA LYS A 44 -13.75 -24.22 12.29
C LYS A 44 -14.11 -22.86 11.71
N LYS A 45 -15.37 -22.65 11.36
CA LYS A 45 -15.92 -21.36 10.97
C LYS A 45 -15.89 -20.39 12.15
N LEU A 46 -15.38 -19.18 11.92
CA LEU A 46 -15.25 -18.14 12.94
C LEU A 46 -16.60 -17.41 13.12
N HIS A 47 -16.93 -17.07 14.37
CA HIS A 47 -18.08 -16.25 14.71
C HIS A 47 -17.76 -14.76 14.55
N ALA A 48 -18.79 -13.91 14.43
CA ALA A 48 -18.62 -12.47 14.23
C ALA A 48 -17.74 -11.80 15.31
N HIS A 49 -17.91 -12.18 16.59
CA HIS A 49 -17.08 -11.66 17.68
C HIS A 49 -15.61 -12.10 17.64
N GLU A 50 -15.30 -13.20 16.91
CA GLU A 50 -13.92 -13.65 16.66
C GLU A 50 -13.27 -12.91 15.47
N LEU A 51 -14.04 -12.07 14.77
CA LEU A 51 -13.61 -11.29 13.59
C LEU A 51 -13.57 -9.79 13.86
N ILE A 52 -13.83 -9.33 15.10
CA ILE A 52 -13.68 -7.91 15.45
C ILE A 52 -12.20 -7.52 15.31
N PRO A 53 -11.86 -6.61 14.38
CA PRO A 53 -10.47 -6.30 14.10
C PRO A 53 -9.73 -5.84 15.35
N LEU A 54 -8.45 -6.21 15.46
CA LEU A 54 -7.55 -5.94 16.58
C LEU A 54 -8.01 -6.58 17.90
N PHE A 55 -9.25 -6.32 18.33
CA PHE A 55 -9.77 -6.76 19.62
C PHE A 55 -9.86 -8.29 19.71
N SER A 56 -10.33 -8.95 18.65
CA SER A 56 -10.43 -10.41 18.66
C SER A 56 -9.08 -11.09 18.83
N TYR A 57 -8.05 -10.57 18.17
CA TYR A 57 -6.69 -11.07 18.28
C TYR A 57 -6.13 -10.89 19.70
N LEU A 58 -6.33 -9.71 20.30
CA LEU A 58 -5.87 -9.40 21.66
C LEU A 58 -6.58 -10.26 22.71
N ILE A 59 -7.92 -10.36 22.65
CA ILE A 59 -8.72 -11.15 23.59
C ILE A 59 -8.37 -12.65 23.47
N GLN A 60 -8.12 -13.13 22.25
CA GLN A 60 -7.73 -14.52 22.01
C GLN A 60 -6.24 -14.77 22.25
N ARG A 61 -5.46 -13.74 22.63
CA ARG A 61 -4.01 -13.81 22.85
C ARG A 61 -3.28 -14.47 21.67
N GLY A 62 -3.71 -14.15 20.45
CA GLY A 62 -3.13 -14.69 19.22
C GLY A 62 -3.34 -16.20 19.01
N LYS A 63 -4.36 -16.82 19.62
CA LYS A 63 -4.63 -18.28 19.52
C LYS A 63 -6.08 -18.55 19.14
N CYS A 64 -6.29 -19.57 18.32
CA CYS A 64 -7.63 -20.05 18.00
C CYS A 64 -8.35 -20.53 19.27
N ARG A 65 -9.60 -20.14 19.47
CA ARG A 65 -10.39 -20.55 20.65
C ARG A 65 -10.62 -22.08 20.73
N SER A 66 -10.70 -22.76 19.57
CA SER A 66 -11.01 -24.18 19.50
C SER A 66 -9.78 -25.06 19.56
N CYS A 67 -8.81 -24.91 18.65
CA CYS A 67 -7.65 -25.78 18.58
C CYS A 67 -6.38 -25.20 19.23
N LYS A 68 -6.43 -23.96 19.74
CA LYS A 68 -5.31 -23.27 20.39
C LYS A 68 -4.10 -23.03 19.48
N SER A 69 -4.19 -23.30 18.16
CA SER A 69 -3.14 -22.96 17.21
C SER A 69 -2.87 -21.46 17.19
N SER A 70 -1.61 -21.06 16.96
CA SER A 70 -1.21 -19.66 16.85
C SER A 70 -1.81 -19.01 15.61
N LEU A 71 -2.38 -17.81 15.78
CA LEU A 71 -2.83 -16.95 14.70
C LEU A 71 -1.66 -16.08 14.24
N SER A 72 -1.56 -15.84 12.95
CA SER A 72 -0.51 -14.97 12.40
C SER A 72 -0.63 -13.54 12.92
N ILE A 73 0.49 -12.95 13.32
CA ILE A 73 0.57 -11.53 13.70
C ILE A 73 0.28 -10.58 12.52
N GLN A 74 0.29 -11.09 11.30
CA GLN A 74 -0.10 -10.35 10.10
C GLN A 74 -1.50 -9.75 10.23
N TYR A 75 -2.46 -10.49 10.83
CA TYR A 75 -3.84 -10.04 10.95
C TYR A 75 -3.94 -8.68 11.66
N PRO A 76 -3.50 -8.53 12.91
CA PRO A 76 -3.60 -7.25 13.61
C PRO A 76 -2.70 -6.17 13.01
N ILE A 77 -1.56 -6.50 12.40
CA ILE A 77 -0.70 -5.51 11.74
C ILE A 77 -1.42 -4.88 10.54
N ILE A 78 -2.00 -5.67 9.65
CA ILE A 78 -2.70 -5.14 8.46
C ILE A 78 -3.96 -4.38 8.88
N GLU A 79 -4.69 -4.85 9.87
CA GLU A 79 -5.85 -4.16 10.41
C GLU A 79 -5.48 -2.79 10.97
N ALA A 80 -4.41 -2.71 11.78
CA ALA A 80 -3.92 -1.44 12.32
C ALA A 80 -3.40 -0.51 11.22
N LEU A 81 -2.58 -1.01 10.29
CA LEU A 81 -2.05 -0.22 9.18
C LEU A 81 -3.17 0.34 8.30
N SER A 82 -4.18 -0.46 7.97
CA SER A 82 -5.36 0.02 7.23
C SER A 82 -6.12 1.09 8.00
N GLY A 83 -6.27 0.93 9.33
CA GLY A 83 -6.86 1.94 10.20
C GLY A 83 -6.14 3.28 10.12
N PHE A 84 -4.80 3.25 10.21
CA PHE A 84 -3.97 4.46 10.09
C PHE A 84 -4.00 5.04 8.68
N VAL A 85 -3.94 4.22 7.63
CA VAL A 85 -4.02 4.68 6.23
C VAL A 85 -5.33 5.45 6.00
N VAL A 86 -6.47 4.87 6.37
CA VAL A 86 -7.79 5.52 6.23
C VAL A 86 -7.85 6.84 6.99
N LEU A 87 -7.39 6.84 8.24
CA LEU A 87 -7.38 8.04 9.08
C LEU A 87 -6.50 9.15 8.49
N ILE A 88 -5.26 8.83 8.12
CA ILE A 88 -4.31 9.81 7.59
C ILE A 88 -4.80 10.35 6.25
N LEU A 89 -5.31 9.51 5.35
CA LEU A 89 -5.89 9.96 4.07
C LEU A 89 -7.06 10.92 4.31
N ALA A 90 -7.97 10.62 5.24
CA ALA A 90 -9.08 11.51 5.57
C ALA A 90 -8.61 12.85 6.14
N LEU A 91 -7.58 12.85 6.99
CA LEU A 91 -6.99 14.07 7.53
C LEU A 91 -6.30 14.90 6.45
N THR A 92 -5.51 14.26 5.58
CA THR A 92 -4.79 14.92 4.47
C THR A 92 -5.76 15.57 3.49
N LEU A 93 -6.86 14.90 3.16
CA LEU A 93 -7.85 15.39 2.21
C LEU A 93 -8.91 16.30 2.87
N SER A 94 -8.95 16.39 4.19
CA SER A 94 -9.98 17.17 4.92
C SER A 94 -10.08 18.66 4.53
N PRO A 95 -9.01 19.38 4.11
CA PRO A 95 -9.16 20.77 3.64
C PRO A 95 -10.07 20.90 2.42
N ILE A 96 -10.19 19.86 1.60
CA ILE A 96 -11.04 19.83 0.39
C ILE A 96 -12.54 19.89 0.76
N LEU A 97 -12.91 19.48 1.97
CA LEU A 97 -14.30 19.61 2.47
C LEU A 97 -14.81 21.06 2.42
N GLY A 98 -13.91 22.05 2.57
CA GLY A 98 -14.25 23.46 2.46
C GLY A 98 -14.65 23.91 1.04
N TYR A 99 -14.28 23.13 0.02
CA TYR A 99 -14.62 23.42 -1.38
C TYR A 99 -15.84 22.61 -1.86
N SER A 100 -15.79 21.29 -1.71
CA SER A 100 -16.87 20.41 -2.16
C SER A 100 -16.82 19.05 -1.47
N MET A 101 -17.93 18.63 -0.88
CA MET A 101 -18.09 17.30 -0.30
C MET A 101 -17.97 16.19 -1.36
N ALA A 102 -18.51 16.42 -2.55
CA ALA A 102 -18.47 15.44 -3.63
C ALA A 102 -17.02 15.18 -4.10
N VAL A 103 -16.23 16.24 -4.27
CA VAL A 103 -14.81 16.11 -4.66
C VAL A 103 -14.02 15.42 -3.56
N PHE A 104 -14.25 15.77 -2.30
CA PHE A 104 -13.62 15.07 -1.17
C PHE A 104 -13.91 13.57 -1.20
N ILE A 105 -15.18 13.17 -1.31
CA ILE A 105 -15.56 11.76 -1.35
C ILE A 105 -14.89 11.05 -2.52
N THR A 106 -14.91 11.65 -3.71
CA THR A 106 -14.29 11.06 -4.91
C THR A 106 -12.80 10.82 -4.72
N LEU A 107 -12.05 11.84 -4.28
CA LEU A 107 -10.61 11.74 -4.05
C LEU A 107 -10.28 10.79 -2.89
N PHE A 108 -11.08 10.81 -1.82
CA PHE A 108 -10.88 9.90 -0.69
C PHE A 108 -11.10 8.43 -1.07
N VAL A 109 -12.20 8.12 -1.75
CA VAL A 109 -12.50 6.76 -2.21
C VAL A 109 -11.43 6.28 -3.20
N TYR A 110 -11.03 7.14 -4.14
CA TYR A 110 -9.95 6.87 -5.06
C TYR A 110 -8.63 6.54 -4.34
N ALA A 111 -8.17 7.42 -3.44
CA ALA A 111 -6.95 7.22 -2.67
C ALA A 111 -7.04 5.96 -1.81
N LEU A 112 -8.20 5.69 -1.20
CA LEU A 112 -8.46 4.51 -0.41
C LEU A 112 -8.25 3.22 -1.23
N PHE A 113 -8.78 3.14 -2.45
CA PHE A 113 -8.58 2.00 -3.34
C PHE A 113 -7.11 1.85 -3.75
N ALA A 114 -6.45 2.95 -4.15
CA ALA A 114 -5.05 2.93 -4.57
C ALA A 114 -4.13 2.43 -3.44
N PHE A 115 -4.26 2.99 -2.23
CA PHE A 115 -3.42 2.58 -1.09
C PHE A 115 -3.79 1.22 -0.51
N SER A 116 -5.06 0.78 -0.64
CA SER A 116 -5.45 -0.59 -0.31
C SER A 116 -4.77 -1.61 -1.23
N LEU A 117 -4.71 -1.33 -2.54
CA LEU A 117 -3.99 -2.18 -3.50
C LEU A 117 -2.49 -2.21 -3.19
N LEU A 118 -1.87 -1.05 -2.93
CA LEU A 118 -0.45 -0.99 -2.54
C LEU A 118 -0.17 -1.79 -1.26
N LEU A 119 -1.07 -1.74 -0.27
CA LEU A 119 -0.94 -2.53 0.96
C LEU A 119 -1.02 -4.03 0.67
N VAL A 120 -2.01 -4.47 -0.14
CA VAL A 120 -2.16 -5.88 -0.54
C VAL A 120 -0.92 -6.36 -1.30
N ILE A 121 -0.45 -5.59 -2.30
CA ILE A 121 0.73 -5.91 -3.09
C ILE A 121 1.97 -6.01 -2.20
N SER A 122 2.16 -5.07 -1.28
CA SER A 122 3.30 -5.05 -0.34
C SER A 122 3.33 -6.30 0.54
N VAL A 123 2.20 -6.69 1.09
CA VAL A 123 2.13 -7.88 1.96
C VAL A 123 2.29 -9.17 1.15
N TYR A 124 1.76 -9.18 -0.07
CA TYR A 124 1.95 -10.31 -0.98
C TYR A 124 3.42 -10.48 -1.38
N ASP A 125 4.10 -9.37 -1.67
CA ASP A 125 5.53 -9.35 -2.00
C ASP A 125 6.41 -9.81 -0.81
N ILE A 126 6.10 -9.37 0.42
CA ILE A 126 6.79 -9.84 1.63
C ILE A 126 6.67 -11.37 1.78
N ARG A 127 5.54 -11.96 1.42
CA ARG A 127 5.29 -13.39 1.58
C ARG A 127 5.85 -14.25 0.46
N HIS A 128 5.67 -13.79 -0.77
CA HIS A 128 5.90 -14.60 -1.97
C HIS A 128 7.05 -14.10 -2.83
N LYS A 129 7.58 -12.89 -2.54
CA LYS A 129 8.63 -12.20 -3.34
C LYS A 129 8.26 -12.09 -4.82
N VAL A 130 6.98 -11.88 -5.08
CA VAL A 130 6.41 -11.73 -6.42
C VAL A 130 5.31 -10.69 -6.38
N ILE A 131 5.32 -9.78 -7.34
CA ILE A 131 4.26 -8.78 -7.51
C ILE A 131 3.21 -9.31 -8.49
N PRO A 132 1.95 -9.51 -8.06
CA PRO A 132 0.91 -10.04 -8.92
C PRO A 132 0.55 -9.08 -10.06
N ASN A 133 0.60 -9.57 -11.30
CA ASN A 133 0.32 -8.76 -12.49
C ASN A 133 -1.07 -8.11 -12.49
N ALA A 134 -2.09 -8.86 -12.06
CA ALA A 134 -3.47 -8.34 -12.03
C ALA A 134 -3.63 -7.19 -11.02
N LEU A 135 -3.00 -7.29 -9.84
CA LEU A 135 -3.07 -6.24 -8.83
C LEU A 135 -2.26 -5.00 -9.23
N SER A 136 -1.07 -5.19 -9.80
CA SER A 136 -0.26 -4.07 -10.30
C SER A 136 -0.93 -3.36 -11.49
N LEU A 137 -1.58 -4.11 -12.38
CA LEU A 137 -2.37 -3.52 -13.47
C LEU A 137 -3.59 -2.76 -12.93
N ALA A 138 -4.32 -3.32 -11.97
CA ALA A 138 -5.44 -2.64 -11.33
C ALA A 138 -4.99 -1.34 -10.65
N PHE A 139 -3.85 -1.36 -9.94
CA PHE A 139 -3.27 -0.16 -9.35
C PHE A 139 -2.90 0.87 -10.42
N ALA A 140 -2.25 0.48 -11.51
CA ALA A 140 -1.87 1.38 -12.60
C ALA A 140 -3.10 1.99 -13.29
N LEU A 141 -4.17 1.22 -13.52
CA LEU A 141 -5.42 1.70 -14.10
C LEU A 141 -6.12 2.72 -13.18
N ILE A 142 -6.26 2.38 -11.89
CA ILE A 142 -6.83 3.32 -10.92
C ILE A 142 -5.99 4.60 -10.88
N SER A 143 -4.67 4.48 -10.81
CA SER A 143 -3.76 5.62 -10.79
C SER A 143 -3.86 6.47 -12.07
N PHE A 144 -4.02 5.85 -13.23
CA PHE A 144 -4.19 6.57 -14.49
C PHE A 144 -5.46 7.43 -14.49
N PHE A 145 -6.57 6.93 -13.96
CA PHE A 145 -7.80 7.72 -13.93
C PHE A 145 -7.73 8.95 -13.00
N SER A 146 -6.78 9.00 -12.06
CA SER A 146 -6.63 10.16 -11.17
C SER A 146 -6.26 11.45 -11.89
N ILE A 147 -5.50 11.36 -13.00
CA ILE A 147 -5.04 12.53 -13.74
C ILE A 147 -6.21 13.34 -14.34
N PHE A 148 -7.40 12.78 -14.44
CA PHE A 148 -8.62 13.43 -14.91
C PHE A 148 -9.43 14.11 -13.80
N ILE A 149 -9.00 13.97 -12.52
CA ILE A 149 -9.73 14.46 -11.36
C ILE A 149 -8.89 15.56 -10.68
N SER A 150 -9.44 16.76 -10.61
CA SER A 150 -8.86 17.89 -9.87
C SER A 150 -9.80 18.38 -8.77
N ILE A 151 -9.29 19.22 -7.86
CA ILE A 151 -10.11 19.88 -6.82
C ILE A 151 -11.21 20.74 -7.46
N SER A 152 -10.97 21.30 -8.64
CA SER A 152 -11.95 22.06 -9.41
C SER A 152 -12.95 21.22 -10.20
N GLY A 153 -12.83 19.89 -10.19
CA GLY A 153 -13.64 18.94 -10.95
C GLY A 153 -12.86 18.23 -12.04
N PRO A 154 -13.56 17.66 -13.05
CA PRO A 154 -12.89 16.98 -14.17
C PRO A 154 -11.97 17.93 -14.95
N VAL A 155 -10.77 17.47 -15.25
CA VAL A 155 -9.75 18.26 -15.95
C VAL A 155 -9.19 17.46 -17.12
N VAL A 156 -8.78 18.17 -18.18
CA VAL A 156 -7.99 17.57 -19.26
C VAL A 156 -6.53 17.59 -18.83
N PRO A 157 -5.88 16.41 -18.68
CA PRO A 157 -4.50 16.35 -18.24
C PRO A 157 -3.55 16.97 -19.26
N SER A 158 -2.48 17.55 -18.77
CA SER A 158 -1.36 18.00 -19.62
C SER A 158 -0.65 16.79 -20.24
N VAL A 159 0.09 17.03 -21.34
CA VAL A 159 0.89 15.98 -22.00
C VAL A 159 1.89 15.36 -21.02
N LEU A 160 2.49 16.18 -20.14
CA LEU A 160 3.42 15.68 -19.12
C LEU A 160 2.74 14.76 -18.11
N GLU A 161 1.55 15.08 -17.64
CA GLU A 161 0.77 14.22 -16.75
C GLU A 161 0.35 12.93 -17.44
N LEU A 162 -0.07 13.01 -18.70
CA LEU A 162 -0.47 11.84 -19.49
C LEU A 162 0.66 10.82 -19.66
N PHE A 163 1.91 11.26 -19.72
CA PHE A 163 3.09 10.39 -19.85
C PHE A 163 3.90 10.25 -18.55
N SER A 164 3.44 10.79 -17.43
CA SER A 164 4.18 10.80 -16.16
C SER A 164 4.56 9.39 -15.68
N GLY A 165 3.65 8.42 -15.81
CA GLY A 165 3.91 7.03 -15.48
C GLY A 165 4.98 6.39 -16.37
N VAL A 166 4.94 6.69 -17.69
CA VAL A 166 5.92 6.20 -18.65
C VAL A 166 7.30 6.78 -18.35
N PHE A 167 7.39 8.11 -18.22
CA PHE A 167 8.66 8.80 -17.96
C PHE A 167 9.29 8.36 -16.64
N LEU A 168 8.49 8.13 -15.60
CA LEU A 168 9.00 7.65 -14.32
C LEU A 168 9.47 6.19 -14.41
N ALA A 169 8.74 5.32 -15.09
CA ALA A 169 9.05 3.89 -15.16
C ALA A 169 10.16 3.56 -16.18
N LEU A 170 10.35 4.39 -17.22
CA LEU A 170 11.26 4.09 -18.32
C LEU A 170 12.71 3.80 -17.90
N PRO A 171 13.37 4.59 -17.02
CA PRO A 171 14.72 4.29 -16.57
C PRO A 171 14.83 2.92 -15.87
N PHE A 172 13.84 2.60 -15.05
CA PHE A 172 13.79 1.34 -14.32
C PHE A 172 13.44 0.16 -15.22
N ALA A 173 12.61 0.36 -16.24
CA ALA A 173 12.34 -0.65 -17.25
C ALA A 173 13.61 -0.98 -18.04
N LEU A 174 14.36 0.02 -18.48
CA LEU A 174 15.64 -0.18 -19.16
C LEU A 174 16.66 -0.91 -18.26
N LEU A 175 16.72 -0.55 -16.97
CA LEU A 175 17.58 -1.22 -16.00
C LEU A 175 17.18 -2.68 -15.80
N SER A 176 15.88 -2.96 -15.62
CA SER A 176 15.36 -4.31 -15.42
C SER A 176 15.61 -5.20 -16.63
N LEU A 177 15.25 -4.75 -17.83
CA LEU A 177 15.44 -5.49 -19.08
C LEU A 177 16.94 -5.67 -19.41
N GLY A 178 17.74 -4.62 -19.26
CA GLY A 178 19.19 -4.67 -19.52
C GLY A 178 19.93 -5.61 -18.58
N SER A 179 19.50 -5.69 -17.30
CA SER A 179 20.08 -6.61 -16.31
C SER A 179 19.48 -8.02 -16.34
N LYS A 180 18.50 -8.29 -17.21
CA LYS A 180 17.72 -9.54 -17.23
C LYS A 180 17.11 -9.83 -15.85
N GLU A 181 16.48 -8.82 -15.27
CA GLU A 181 15.81 -8.80 -13.95
C GLU A 181 16.74 -9.11 -12.75
N ARG A 182 18.06 -9.07 -12.94
CA ARG A 182 19.02 -9.37 -11.84
C ARG A 182 19.15 -8.21 -10.84
N LEU A 183 19.02 -6.95 -11.27
CA LEU A 183 19.14 -5.76 -10.42
C LEU A 183 17.80 -5.35 -9.83
N MET A 184 16.71 -5.50 -10.59
CA MET A 184 15.38 -5.09 -10.21
C MET A 184 14.34 -5.94 -10.94
N GLY A 185 13.36 -6.47 -10.22
CA GLY A 185 12.26 -7.24 -10.80
C GLY A 185 11.36 -6.36 -11.69
N PHE A 186 10.86 -6.91 -12.80
CA PHE A 186 9.94 -6.17 -13.68
C PHE A 186 8.60 -5.85 -12.99
N GLY A 187 8.27 -6.55 -11.90
CA GLY A 187 7.13 -6.26 -11.04
C GLY A 187 7.18 -4.86 -10.43
N ASP A 188 8.36 -4.46 -9.91
CA ASP A 188 8.58 -3.13 -9.32
C ASP A 188 8.39 -2.01 -10.35
N VAL A 189 8.84 -2.24 -11.60
CA VAL A 189 8.65 -1.30 -12.71
C VAL A 189 7.17 -0.99 -12.95
N LYS A 190 6.29 -2.01 -12.86
CA LYS A 190 4.84 -1.84 -13.00
C LYS A 190 4.25 -0.99 -11.88
N LEU A 191 4.77 -1.15 -10.65
CA LEU A 191 4.35 -0.29 -9.53
C LEU A 191 4.83 1.14 -9.73
N ILE A 192 6.08 1.36 -10.15
CA ILE A 192 6.63 2.68 -10.44
C ILE A 192 5.82 3.39 -11.55
N PHE A 193 5.38 2.65 -12.55
CA PHE A 193 4.49 3.15 -13.60
C PHE A 193 3.18 3.70 -13.01
N GLY A 194 2.52 2.95 -12.13
CA GLY A 194 1.33 3.41 -11.44
C GLY A 194 1.58 4.60 -10.50
N ILE A 195 2.72 4.61 -9.80
CA ILE A 195 3.13 5.71 -8.91
C ILE A 195 3.30 7.02 -9.69
N GLY A 196 3.84 6.94 -10.90
CA GLY A 196 3.98 8.12 -11.77
C GLY A 196 2.65 8.76 -12.14
N TYR A 197 1.59 7.99 -12.34
CA TYR A 197 0.24 8.51 -12.55
C TYR A 197 -0.41 9.00 -11.24
N LEU A 198 -0.20 8.30 -10.12
CA LEU A 198 -0.79 8.66 -8.84
C LEU A 198 -0.28 10.01 -8.32
N LEU A 199 1.03 10.26 -8.44
CA LEU A 199 1.71 11.41 -7.84
C LEU A 199 2.17 12.46 -8.88
N GLY A 200 2.15 12.12 -10.16
CA GLY A 200 2.83 12.88 -11.19
C GLY A 200 4.35 12.65 -11.20
N LEU A 201 5.04 13.20 -12.17
CA LEU A 201 6.47 12.93 -12.40
C LEU A 201 7.35 13.43 -11.24
N SER A 202 7.19 14.67 -10.80
CA SER A 202 8.05 15.30 -9.78
C SER A 202 7.93 14.62 -8.40
N SER A 203 6.70 14.45 -7.92
CA SER A 203 6.45 13.76 -6.63
C SER A 203 6.69 12.25 -6.74
N GLY A 204 6.47 11.65 -7.92
CA GLY A 204 6.79 10.25 -8.19
C GLY A 204 8.29 9.96 -8.07
N ILE A 205 9.17 10.83 -8.59
CA ILE A 205 10.62 10.73 -8.40
C ILE A 205 10.97 10.74 -6.90
N MET A 206 10.37 11.67 -6.13
CA MET A 206 10.61 11.72 -4.68
C MET A 206 10.15 10.46 -3.95
N ALA A 207 9.00 9.89 -4.34
CA ALA A 207 8.49 8.65 -3.76
C ALA A 207 9.45 7.47 -4.00
N VAL A 208 9.97 7.33 -5.22
CA VAL A 208 10.94 6.29 -5.56
C VAL A 208 12.27 6.52 -4.84
N LEU A 209 12.78 7.74 -4.76
CA LEU A 209 13.99 8.06 -4.01
C LEU A 209 13.83 7.72 -2.52
N LEU A 210 12.72 8.11 -1.89
CA LEU A 210 12.44 7.75 -0.50
C LEU A 210 12.35 6.23 -0.31
N ALA A 211 11.75 5.51 -1.26
CA ALA A 211 11.69 4.05 -1.21
C ALA A 211 13.08 3.42 -1.21
N PHE A 212 14.00 3.91 -2.05
CA PHE A 212 15.39 3.47 -2.06
C PHE A 212 16.11 3.79 -0.74
N TRP A 213 15.91 4.99 -0.19
CA TRP A 213 16.54 5.38 1.07
C TRP A 213 16.06 4.50 2.23
N ILE A 214 14.74 4.37 2.36
CA ILE A 214 14.15 3.53 3.42
C ILE A 214 14.59 2.07 3.25
N GLY A 215 14.52 1.54 2.03
CA GLY A 215 14.96 0.18 1.72
C GLY A 215 16.44 -0.05 2.04
N THR A 216 17.31 0.92 1.74
CA THR A 216 18.74 0.85 2.06
C THR A 216 18.96 0.84 3.57
N VAL A 217 18.30 1.71 4.33
CA VAL A 217 18.40 1.73 5.80
C VAL A 217 17.96 0.39 6.38
N VAL A 218 16.83 -0.15 5.94
CA VAL A 218 16.32 -1.45 6.41
C VAL A 218 17.29 -2.57 6.04
N ALA A 219 17.83 -2.59 4.80
CA ALA A 219 18.79 -3.58 4.37
C ALA A 219 20.08 -3.53 5.21
N LEU A 220 20.59 -2.33 5.52
CA LEU A 220 21.77 -2.15 6.39
C LEU A 220 21.49 -2.66 7.80
N VAL A 221 20.33 -2.34 8.37
CA VAL A 221 19.91 -2.85 9.69
C VAL A 221 19.84 -4.38 9.68
N LEU A 222 19.22 -4.99 8.68
CA LEU A 222 19.16 -6.45 8.56
C LEU A 222 20.55 -7.09 8.44
N LEU A 223 21.50 -6.43 7.77
CA LEU A 223 22.87 -6.91 7.67
C LEU A 223 23.62 -6.87 9.02
N LEU A 224 23.26 -5.95 9.93
CA LEU A 224 23.82 -5.95 11.29
C LEU A 224 23.37 -7.19 12.09
N PHE A 225 22.19 -7.73 11.76
CA PHE A 225 21.65 -8.96 12.37
C PHE A 225 22.10 -10.25 11.66
N ARG A 226 23.30 -10.28 11.04
CA ARG A 226 23.88 -11.46 10.37
C ARG A 226 23.88 -12.74 11.23
N LYS A 227 24.06 -12.60 12.53
CA LYS A 227 23.99 -13.72 13.49
C LYS A 227 22.68 -14.49 13.47
N PHE A 228 21.59 -13.88 12.95
CA PHE A 228 20.26 -14.47 12.80
C PHE A 228 19.98 -15.05 11.41
N GLY A 229 21.02 -15.26 10.59
CA GLY A 229 20.89 -15.92 9.27
C GLY A 229 20.66 -14.97 8.09
N PHE A 230 20.67 -13.65 8.29
CA PHE A 230 20.61 -12.69 7.19
C PHE A 230 21.96 -12.58 6.49
N ASN A 231 21.98 -12.81 5.17
CA ASN A 231 23.17 -12.72 4.33
C ASN A 231 22.97 -11.69 3.21
N LEU A 232 24.05 -11.30 2.54
CA LEU A 232 24.00 -10.41 1.37
C LEU A 232 23.15 -10.96 0.19
N LYS A 233 22.89 -12.26 0.20
CA LYS A 233 22.01 -12.93 -0.80
C LYS A 233 20.54 -12.98 -0.38
N THR A 234 20.19 -12.46 0.80
CA THR A 234 18.78 -12.44 1.24
C THR A 234 18.04 -11.39 0.43
N GLU A 235 17.12 -11.83 -0.39
CA GLU A 235 16.26 -10.94 -1.19
C GLU A 235 15.28 -10.22 -0.27
N VAL A 236 15.34 -8.90 -0.29
CA VAL A 236 14.41 -8.03 0.45
C VAL A 236 13.35 -7.54 -0.53
N PRO A 237 12.06 -7.79 -0.27
CA PRO A 237 10.98 -7.33 -1.15
C PRO A 237 10.96 -5.79 -1.22
N PHE A 238 10.85 -5.22 -2.43
CA PHE A 238 10.98 -3.78 -2.62
C PHE A 238 9.62 -3.05 -2.64
N ALA A 239 8.53 -3.75 -3.00
CA ALA A 239 7.20 -3.16 -3.06
C ALA A 239 6.73 -2.49 -1.75
N PRO A 240 7.05 -3.00 -0.54
CA PRO A 240 6.70 -2.31 0.71
C PRO A 240 7.33 -0.92 0.84
N PHE A 241 8.57 -0.77 0.39
CA PHE A 241 9.27 0.52 0.44
C PHE A 241 8.73 1.49 -0.59
N LEU A 242 8.40 1.00 -1.81
CA LEU A 242 7.71 1.80 -2.83
C LEU A 242 6.36 2.30 -2.31
N SER A 243 5.59 1.43 -1.68
CA SER A 243 4.28 1.78 -1.11
C SER A 243 4.39 2.81 0.01
N LEU A 244 5.37 2.64 0.91
CA LEU A 244 5.61 3.56 2.01
C LEU A 244 6.11 4.93 1.51
N GLY A 245 7.08 4.95 0.59
CA GLY A 245 7.56 6.19 -0.03
C GLY A 245 6.44 6.94 -0.74
N THR A 246 5.60 6.21 -1.49
CA THR A 246 4.42 6.76 -2.17
C THR A 246 3.43 7.37 -1.18
N PHE A 247 3.14 6.68 -0.07
CA PHE A 247 2.25 7.16 0.97
C PHE A 247 2.76 8.42 1.65
N ILE A 248 4.05 8.45 2.02
CA ILE A 248 4.68 9.61 2.65
C ILE A 248 4.57 10.82 1.72
N VAL A 249 4.96 10.67 0.44
CA VAL A 249 4.93 11.79 -0.52
C VAL A 249 3.50 12.25 -0.81
N PHE A 250 2.53 11.34 -0.89
CA PHE A 250 1.13 11.69 -1.06
C PHE A 250 0.60 12.53 0.11
N VAL A 251 0.94 12.17 1.34
CA VAL A 251 0.49 12.86 2.56
C VAL A 251 1.18 14.20 2.74
N THR A 252 2.47 14.27 2.45
CA THR A 252 3.30 15.47 2.69
C THR A 252 3.32 16.42 1.49
N ASN A 253 2.85 15.99 0.31
CA ASN A 253 2.91 16.73 -0.95
C ASN A 253 4.33 17.20 -1.32
N ILE A 254 5.38 16.48 -0.87
CA ILE A 254 6.76 16.80 -1.20
C ILE A 254 7.04 16.47 -2.67
N SER A 255 7.62 17.43 -3.38
CA SER A 255 8.08 17.26 -4.76
C SER A 255 9.59 17.57 -4.86
N VAL A 256 10.22 17.19 -5.98
CA VAL A 256 11.62 17.55 -6.26
C VAL A 256 11.78 19.07 -6.23
N ALA A 257 10.81 19.82 -6.76
CA ALA A 257 10.85 21.28 -6.77
C ALA A 257 10.82 21.86 -5.34
N SER A 258 9.93 21.36 -4.46
CA SER A 258 9.87 21.79 -3.07
C SER A 258 11.12 21.39 -2.27
N TYR A 259 11.75 20.25 -2.60
CA TYR A 259 13.00 19.84 -1.97
C TYR A 259 14.17 20.73 -2.36
N ILE A 260 14.32 21.07 -3.65
CA ILE A 260 15.37 21.99 -4.12
C ILE A 260 15.19 23.37 -3.48
N ALA A 261 13.95 23.86 -3.35
CA ALA A 261 13.65 25.16 -2.74
C ALA A 261 14.05 25.26 -1.25
N LEU A 262 14.34 24.16 -0.56
CA LEU A 262 14.86 24.16 0.80
C LEU A 262 16.38 24.48 0.88
N PHE A 263 17.09 24.38 -0.25
CA PHE A 263 18.55 24.57 -0.31
C PHE A 263 18.96 25.82 -1.14
N VAL A 264 17.99 26.51 -1.72
CA VAL A 264 18.17 27.78 -2.45
C VAL A 264 17.52 28.94 -1.69
#